data_ab3804abd3fa311a08039cbe83c88063
#
_entry.id   ab3804abd3fa311a08039cbe83c88063
#
_cell.length_a   1.000
_cell.length_b   1.000
_cell.length_c   1.000
_cell.angle_alpha   90.00
_cell.angle_beta   90.00
_cell.angle_gamma   90.00
#
_symmetry.space_group_name_H-M   'P 1'
#
loop_
_entity.id
_entity.type
_entity.pdbx_description
1 polymer ?
#
loop_
_entity_poly.entity_id
_entity_poly.type
_entity_poly.pdbx_seq_one_letter_code
_entity_poly.pdbx_strand_id
1 'polypeptide(L)'
;MIYVDEPGYIIDKMTRNSLYFNHPFKDEIIGDIASIKKTTFAHLKACHDLFYHPSNMILVVVGKMDVYIVFSEIKRNQSQKQFKESILIKYLDFKEKREVKEEYSETSIDKSYNLVSVAFKMEPLDDYKGIERSKIEKTYDILLSMLFGGSSLHNKKMLENKVYNDYGGYEYSNFHQMFYISVSNYNVFDIDKYVKDIKDIASDPEKYLLDEKFFEIQKKGLMSSFINEFNNLTNLSLEISTLLADNNNFFDQLEIIKSITYNDIIKCAEEFKKAKITISVVKGNKND
;
A
#
# COMPACT_ATOMS: atom_id res chain seq x y z
N MET A 1 -10.51 -6.02 21.92
CA MET A 1 -9.15 -6.17 21.33
C MET A 1 -9.17 -7.38 20.40
N ILE A 2 -9.82 -7.24 19.26
CA ILE A 2 -10.04 -8.37 18.34
C ILE A 2 -8.81 -8.62 17.45
N TYR A 3 -7.94 -7.62 17.26
CA TYR A 3 -6.85 -7.68 16.28
C TYR A 3 -5.43 -7.95 16.83
N VAL A 4 -5.21 -7.82 18.14
CA VAL A 4 -3.86 -7.89 18.73
C VAL A 4 -3.21 -9.28 18.59
N ASP A 5 -4.05 -10.31 18.53
CA ASP A 5 -3.61 -11.71 18.38
C ASP A 5 -3.75 -12.22 16.93
N GLU A 6 -4.13 -11.35 16.00
CA GLU A 6 -4.25 -11.68 14.58
C GLU A 6 -2.85 -11.74 13.94
N PRO A 7 -2.41 -12.90 13.42
CA PRO A 7 -1.04 -13.04 12.92
C PRO A 7 -0.67 -12.05 11.80
N GLY A 8 -1.63 -11.73 10.91
CA GLY A 8 -1.44 -10.74 9.86
C GLY A 8 -1.20 -9.33 10.41
N TYR A 9 -1.94 -8.96 11.46
CA TYR A 9 -1.73 -7.68 12.14
C TYR A 9 -0.36 -7.60 12.82
N ILE A 10 0.07 -8.70 13.45
CA ILE A 10 1.38 -8.76 14.13
C ILE A 10 2.51 -8.52 13.12
N ILE A 11 2.51 -9.26 12.01
CA ILE A 11 3.59 -9.16 11.02
C ILE A 11 3.61 -7.80 10.32
N ASP A 12 2.44 -7.22 10.00
CA ASP A 12 2.34 -5.89 9.42
C ASP A 12 2.90 -4.81 10.36
N LYS A 13 2.51 -4.85 11.62
CA LYS A 13 3.04 -3.96 12.65
C LYS A 13 4.56 -4.09 12.82
N MET A 14 5.08 -5.31 12.87
CA MET A 14 6.52 -5.57 12.95
C MET A 14 7.23 -4.98 11.74
N THR A 15 6.72 -5.22 10.54
CA THR A 15 7.28 -4.73 9.29
C THR A 15 7.34 -3.20 9.26
N ARG A 16 6.26 -2.51 9.60
CA ARG A 16 6.22 -1.05 9.64
C ARG A 16 7.19 -0.48 10.69
N ASN A 17 7.28 -1.10 11.86
CA ASN A 17 8.22 -0.69 12.91
C ASN A 17 9.68 -0.91 12.53
N SER A 18 9.97 -1.95 11.74
CA SER A 18 11.32 -2.24 11.25
C SER A 18 11.73 -1.32 10.09
N LEU A 19 10.78 -0.83 9.29
CA LEU A 19 11.03 0.09 8.19
C LEU A 19 11.39 1.51 8.65
N TYR A 20 10.67 2.07 9.64
CA TYR A 20 10.68 3.50 9.90
C TYR A 20 11.20 3.86 11.30
N PHE A 21 12.05 4.90 11.35
CA PHE A 21 12.54 5.48 12.59
C PHE A 21 11.55 6.49 13.18
N ASN A 22 11.15 7.46 12.37
CA ASN A 22 10.43 8.65 12.83
C ASN A 22 9.04 8.78 12.21
N HIS A 23 8.81 8.17 11.03
CA HIS A 23 7.55 8.31 10.32
C HIS A 23 6.39 7.68 11.12
N PRO A 24 5.26 8.39 11.34
CA PRO A 24 4.15 7.91 12.16
C PRO A 24 3.43 6.69 11.58
N PHE A 25 3.67 6.33 10.33
CA PHE A 25 3.16 5.11 9.72
C PHE A 25 3.56 3.83 10.47
N LYS A 26 4.67 3.85 11.23
CA LYS A 26 5.07 2.75 12.12
C LYS A 26 4.10 2.53 13.29
N ASP A 27 3.35 3.57 13.66
CA ASP A 27 2.46 3.55 14.81
C ASP A 27 1.06 3.04 14.42
N GLU A 28 0.36 2.48 15.39
CA GLU A 28 -0.99 1.96 15.17
C GLU A 28 -2.01 3.09 15.05
N ILE A 29 -2.76 3.12 13.94
CA ILE A 29 -3.81 4.13 13.71
C ILE A 29 -4.90 4.06 14.79
N ILE A 30 -5.25 2.84 15.24
CA ILE A 30 -6.24 2.64 16.32
C ILE A 30 -5.68 2.94 17.70
N GLY A 31 -4.37 3.21 17.81
CA GLY A 31 -3.67 3.44 19.07
C GLY A 31 -3.55 2.18 19.95
N ASP A 32 -2.87 2.34 21.06
CA ASP A 32 -2.81 1.34 22.14
C ASP A 32 -3.72 1.72 23.31
N ILE A 33 -3.87 0.82 24.28
CA ILE A 33 -4.72 1.04 25.46
C ILE A 33 -4.29 2.28 26.24
N ALA A 34 -2.99 2.55 26.30
CA ALA A 34 -2.47 3.69 27.05
C ALA A 34 -2.78 5.03 26.37
N SER A 35 -2.63 5.09 25.04
CA SER A 35 -2.97 6.26 24.23
C SER A 35 -4.47 6.53 24.23
N ILE A 36 -5.29 5.47 24.07
CA ILE A 36 -6.76 5.60 24.12
C ILE A 36 -7.22 6.15 25.46
N LYS A 37 -6.69 5.63 26.59
CA LYS A 37 -7.03 6.13 27.93
C LYS A 37 -6.60 7.59 28.18
N LYS A 38 -5.61 8.10 27.47
CA LYS A 38 -5.17 9.51 27.54
C LYS A 38 -5.98 10.43 26.63
N THR A 39 -6.76 9.87 25.68
CA THR A 39 -7.56 10.66 24.76
C THR A 39 -8.73 11.30 25.51
N THR A 40 -8.83 12.62 25.43
CA THR A 40 -9.89 13.40 26.07
C THR A 40 -10.89 13.92 25.05
N PHE A 41 -12.07 14.35 25.53
CA PHE A 41 -13.03 15.06 24.67
C PHE A 41 -12.42 16.31 24.02
N ALA A 42 -11.57 17.04 24.73
CA ALA A 42 -10.89 18.22 24.20
C ALA A 42 -9.97 17.85 23.02
N HIS A 43 -9.24 16.72 23.08
CA HIS A 43 -8.42 16.22 21.97
C HIS A 43 -9.29 15.88 20.76
N LEU A 44 -10.37 15.11 20.96
CA LEU A 44 -11.29 14.74 19.88
C LEU A 44 -11.94 15.96 19.23
N LYS A 45 -12.38 16.93 20.06
CA LYS A 45 -12.97 18.16 19.55
C LYS A 45 -11.98 19.00 18.76
N ALA A 46 -10.74 19.13 19.21
CA ALA A 46 -9.70 19.86 18.51
C ALA A 46 -9.38 19.22 17.15
N CYS A 47 -9.23 17.88 17.10
CA CYS A 47 -9.06 17.15 15.86
C CYS A 47 -10.25 17.31 14.90
N HIS A 48 -11.48 17.18 15.42
CA HIS A 48 -12.67 17.38 14.62
C HIS A 48 -12.74 18.80 14.04
N ASP A 49 -12.56 19.84 14.87
CA ASP A 49 -12.63 21.23 14.44
C ASP A 49 -11.54 21.59 13.41
N LEU A 50 -10.39 20.92 13.46
CA LEU A 50 -9.28 21.14 12.52
C LEU A 50 -9.48 20.41 11.20
N PHE A 51 -9.80 19.12 11.23
CA PHE A 51 -9.77 18.25 10.06
C PHE A 51 -11.12 18.11 9.34
N TYR A 52 -12.24 18.22 10.05
CA TYR A 52 -13.59 18.06 9.49
C TYR A 52 -14.17 19.40 8.99
N HIS A 53 -13.39 20.09 8.18
CA HIS A 53 -13.79 21.33 7.53
C HIS A 53 -14.04 21.08 6.03
N PRO A 54 -15.04 21.70 5.37
CA PRO A 54 -15.33 21.47 3.94
C PRO A 54 -14.14 21.66 3.01
N SER A 55 -13.20 22.56 3.35
CA SER A 55 -11.98 22.77 2.55
C SER A 55 -10.98 21.58 2.61
N ASN A 56 -11.18 20.66 3.54
CA ASN A 56 -10.34 19.46 3.75
C ASN A 56 -11.11 18.16 3.47
N MET A 57 -12.30 18.25 2.87
CA MET A 57 -13.16 17.08 2.64
C MET A 57 -13.56 16.98 1.18
N ILE A 58 -13.61 15.74 0.69
CA ILE A 58 -14.09 15.39 -0.65
C ILE A 58 -15.34 14.55 -0.47
N LEU A 59 -16.43 14.90 -1.15
CA LEU A 59 -17.64 14.10 -1.20
C LEU A 59 -17.79 13.49 -2.58
N VAL A 60 -17.75 12.17 -2.63
CA VAL A 60 -17.99 11.39 -3.84
C VAL A 60 -19.32 10.66 -3.72
N VAL A 61 -20.18 10.79 -4.72
CA VAL A 61 -21.47 10.11 -4.78
C VAL A 61 -21.53 9.33 -6.10
N VAL A 62 -21.69 8.02 -6.02
CA VAL A 62 -21.71 7.12 -7.16
C VAL A 62 -23.01 6.32 -7.15
N GLY A 63 -23.69 6.27 -8.30
CA GLY A 63 -24.93 5.48 -8.43
C GLY A 63 -25.83 5.97 -9.55
N LYS A 64 -26.99 5.32 -9.70
CA LYS A 64 -28.03 5.76 -10.63
C LYS A 64 -28.87 6.86 -9.96
N MET A 65 -28.60 8.12 -10.28
CA MET A 65 -29.26 9.27 -9.68
C MET A 65 -29.39 10.44 -10.66
N ASP A 66 -30.27 11.37 -10.36
CA ASP A 66 -30.27 12.69 -11.00
C ASP A 66 -29.21 13.56 -10.33
N VAL A 67 -28.14 13.84 -11.06
CA VAL A 67 -26.99 14.60 -10.56
C VAL A 67 -27.39 16.02 -10.13
N TYR A 68 -28.34 16.67 -10.84
CA TYR A 68 -28.77 18.03 -10.52
C TYR A 68 -29.54 18.07 -9.20
N ILE A 69 -30.41 17.06 -8.94
CA ILE A 69 -31.15 16.96 -7.68
C ILE A 69 -30.17 16.76 -6.53
N VAL A 70 -29.27 15.78 -6.63
CA VAL A 70 -28.28 15.49 -5.58
C VAL A 70 -27.42 16.72 -5.32
N PHE A 71 -26.91 17.36 -6.36
CA PHE A 71 -26.06 18.53 -6.21
C PHE A 71 -26.80 19.72 -5.61
N SER A 72 -28.07 19.93 -5.96
CA SER A 72 -28.90 20.99 -5.37
C SER A 72 -29.16 20.76 -3.87
N GLU A 73 -29.40 19.51 -3.46
CA GLU A 73 -29.56 19.15 -2.07
C GLU A 73 -28.29 19.32 -1.25
N ILE A 74 -27.13 18.94 -1.83
CA ILE A 74 -25.83 19.18 -1.18
C ILE A 74 -25.62 20.67 -0.98
N LYS A 75 -25.83 21.50 -2.02
CA LYS A 75 -25.72 22.96 -1.92
C LYS A 75 -26.67 23.53 -0.88
N ARG A 76 -27.94 23.13 -0.88
CA ARG A 76 -28.92 23.57 0.09
C ARG A 76 -28.50 23.23 1.53
N ASN A 77 -28.03 22.00 1.76
CA ASN A 77 -27.55 21.57 3.07
C ASN A 77 -26.32 22.38 3.53
N GLN A 78 -25.36 22.60 2.64
CA GLN A 78 -24.11 23.29 2.98
C GLN A 78 -24.34 24.81 3.20
N SER A 79 -25.26 25.44 2.44
CA SER A 79 -25.58 26.87 2.60
C SER A 79 -26.24 27.21 3.93
N GLN A 80 -26.79 26.23 4.64
CA GLN A 80 -27.40 26.40 5.97
C GLN A 80 -26.39 26.30 7.12
N LYS A 81 -25.14 25.95 6.82
CA LYS A 81 -24.08 25.75 7.82
C LYS A 81 -23.16 26.96 7.85
N GLN A 82 -22.70 27.30 9.05
CA GLN A 82 -21.67 28.32 9.25
C GLN A 82 -20.35 27.60 9.54
N PHE A 83 -19.37 27.83 8.72
CA PHE A 83 -18.02 27.29 8.89
C PHE A 83 -17.08 28.38 9.39
N LYS A 84 -16.13 28.02 10.23
CA LYS A 84 -15.00 28.88 10.61
C LYS A 84 -14.11 29.12 9.38
N GLU A 85 -13.18 30.03 9.48
CA GLU A 85 -12.13 30.18 8.45
C GLU A 85 -11.35 28.86 8.31
N SER A 86 -11.04 28.51 7.06
CA SER A 86 -10.25 27.31 6.78
C SER A 86 -8.81 27.47 7.26
N ILE A 87 -8.26 26.42 7.86
CA ILE A 87 -6.87 26.36 8.28
C ILE A 87 -6.11 25.52 7.26
N LEU A 88 -5.01 26.04 6.75
CA LEU A 88 -4.13 25.28 5.86
C LEU A 88 -3.45 24.18 6.69
N ILE A 89 -3.79 22.93 6.41
CA ILE A 89 -3.15 21.76 7.02
C ILE A 89 -1.83 21.53 6.28
N LYS A 90 -0.73 21.45 7.06
CA LYS A 90 0.61 21.17 6.53
C LYS A 90 1.09 19.84 7.08
N TYR A 91 1.66 19.03 6.20
CA TYR A 91 2.38 17.85 6.62
C TYR A 91 3.69 18.23 7.32
N LEU A 92 4.03 17.46 8.34
CA LEU A 92 5.30 17.64 9.07
C LEU A 92 6.43 16.97 8.29
N ASP A 93 7.62 17.53 8.35
CA ASP A 93 8.84 16.86 7.94
C ASP A 93 9.29 15.92 9.05
N PHE A 94 9.17 14.62 8.81
CA PHE A 94 9.50 13.58 9.80
C PHE A 94 11.00 13.31 9.90
N LYS A 95 11.82 13.89 9.02
CA LYS A 95 13.28 13.68 8.95
C LYS A 95 13.61 12.18 8.97
N GLU A 96 12.89 11.44 8.17
CA GLU A 96 13.03 10.00 8.11
C GLU A 96 14.40 9.63 7.50
N LYS A 97 15.02 8.58 8.02
CA LYS A 97 16.29 8.07 7.50
C LYS A 97 16.06 7.19 6.28
N ARG A 98 17.04 7.13 5.40
CA ARG A 98 16.98 6.26 4.22
C ARG A 98 17.08 4.77 4.58
N GLU A 99 17.87 4.45 5.61
CA GLU A 99 18.07 3.09 6.11
C GLU A 99 16.79 2.56 6.77
N VAL A 100 16.64 1.23 6.82
CA VAL A 100 15.64 0.59 7.68
C VAL A 100 16.08 0.67 9.14
N LYS A 101 15.12 0.72 10.04
CA LYS A 101 15.40 0.78 11.48
C LYS A 101 15.94 -0.55 12.01
N GLU A 102 15.41 -1.66 11.51
CA GLU A 102 15.83 -3.00 11.86
C GLU A 102 15.87 -3.85 10.58
N GLU A 103 16.97 -4.56 10.33
CA GLU A 103 17.11 -5.43 9.15
C GLU A 103 16.37 -6.77 9.32
N TYR A 104 16.17 -7.19 10.57
CA TYR A 104 15.48 -8.43 10.92
C TYR A 104 14.72 -8.29 12.23
N SER A 105 13.49 -8.76 12.24
CA SER A 105 12.65 -8.86 13.44
C SER A 105 11.93 -10.20 13.49
N GLU A 106 11.81 -10.79 14.67
CA GLU A 106 11.18 -12.09 14.85
C GLU A 106 10.33 -12.11 16.12
N THR A 107 9.19 -12.79 16.03
CA THR A 107 8.36 -13.16 17.19
C THR A 107 7.75 -14.53 17.00
N SER A 108 7.12 -15.07 18.03
CA SER A 108 6.45 -16.35 17.99
C SER A 108 4.99 -16.25 18.41
N ILE A 109 4.16 -17.10 17.80
CA ILE A 109 2.72 -17.20 18.11
C ILE A 109 2.31 -18.65 18.30
N ASP A 110 1.19 -18.85 19.00
CA ASP A 110 0.62 -20.19 19.23
C ASP A 110 -0.20 -20.65 18.00
N LYS A 111 0.49 -20.89 16.89
CA LYS A 111 -0.04 -21.40 15.60
C LYS A 111 0.92 -22.43 15.03
N SER A 112 0.46 -23.23 14.05
CA SER A 112 1.24 -24.25 13.37
C SER A 112 1.94 -23.79 12.09
N TYR A 113 1.89 -22.50 11.76
CA TYR A 113 2.44 -21.96 10.52
C TYR A 113 3.27 -20.70 10.76
N ASN A 114 4.23 -20.44 9.87
CA ASN A 114 5.05 -19.24 9.91
C ASN A 114 4.53 -18.20 8.91
N LEU A 115 4.63 -16.93 9.29
CA LEU A 115 4.43 -15.82 8.38
C LEU A 115 5.77 -15.13 8.16
N VAL A 116 6.02 -14.74 6.92
CA VAL A 116 7.23 -14.02 6.55
C VAL A 116 6.85 -12.82 5.69
N SER A 117 7.40 -11.66 6.02
CA SER A 117 7.34 -10.44 5.23
C SER A 117 8.75 -9.97 4.92
N VAL A 118 9.06 -9.82 3.64
CA VAL A 118 10.26 -9.14 3.17
C VAL A 118 9.84 -7.79 2.63
N ALA A 119 10.24 -6.74 3.28
CA ALA A 119 9.82 -5.39 2.93
C ALA A 119 10.99 -4.52 2.48
N PHE A 120 10.68 -3.64 1.55
CA PHE A 120 11.60 -2.78 0.83
C PHE A 120 11.25 -1.33 1.09
N LYS A 121 12.14 -0.59 1.72
CA LYS A 121 12.01 0.85 1.89
C LYS A 121 12.53 1.54 0.63
N MET A 122 11.62 2.19 -0.05
CA MET A 122 11.85 2.90 -1.31
C MET A 122 12.11 4.39 -1.08
N GLU A 123 12.63 5.08 -2.09
CA GLU A 123 12.62 6.54 -2.09
C GLU A 123 11.18 7.04 -2.24
N PRO A 124 10.72 7.99 -1.39
CA PRO A 124 9.39 8.56 -1.49
C PRO A 124 9.13 9.23 -2.85
N LEU A 125 7.88 9.21 -3.28
CA LEU A 125 7.46 9.82 -4.55
C LEU A 125 6.95 11.26 -4.40
N ASP A 126 7.32 11.97 -3.35
CA ASP A 126 6.82 13.34 -3.04
C ASP A 126 7.20 14.38 -4.09
N ASP A 127 8.29 14.16 -4.81
CA ASP A 127 8.73 15.04 -5.91
C ASP A 127 7.86 14.92 -7.16
N TYR A 128 7.14 13.80 -7.31
CA TYR A 128 6.24 13.54 -8.44
C TYR A 128 4.80 13.91 -8.07
N LYS A 129 4.02 14.39 -9.04
CA LYS A 129 2.63 14.81 -8.81
C LYS A 129 1.72 14.45 -9.98
N GLY A 130 0.43 14.34 -9.69
CA GLY A 130 -0.60 14.13 -10.72
C GLY A 130 -0.31 12.91 -11.59
N ILE A 131 -0.43 13.08 -12.91
CA ILE A 131 -0.28 12.01 -13.90
C ILE A 131 1.08 11.31 -13.82
N GLU A 132 2.16 12.05 -13.58
CA GLU A 132 3.51 11.49 -13.50
C GLU A 132 3.64 10.53 -12.30
N ARG A 133 3.21 10.94 -11.10
CA ARG A 133 3.19 10.09 -9.92
C ARG A 133 2.31 8.86 -10.14
N SER A 134 1.10 9.07 -10.66
CA SER A 134 0.18 7.96 -10.96
C SER A 134 0.76 6.97 -11.96
N LYS A 135 1.49 7.44 -12.98
CA LYS A 135 2.17 6.57 -13.94
C LYS A 135 3.25 5.71 -13.25
N ILE A 136 4.05 6.29 -12.35
CA ILE A 136 5.05 5.55 -11.59
C ILE A 136 4.39 4.48 -10.72
N GLU A 137 3.34 4.83 -9.98
CA GLU A 137 2.59 3.89 -9.15
C GLU A 137 2.02 2.72 -9.95
N LYS A 138 1.36 3.00 -11.08
CA LYS A 138 0.84 1.96 -11.98
C LYS A 138 1.94 1.15 -12.67
N THR A 139 3.12 1.72 -12.84
CA THR A 139 4.30 0.97 -13.32
C THR A 139 4.77 -0.02 -12.25
N TYR A 140 4.77 0.36 -10.96
CA TYR A 140 5.05 -0.58 -9.86
C TYR A 140 3.99 -1.66 -9.74
N ASP A 141 2.70 -1.40 -9.97
CA ASP A 141 1.65 -2.44 -10.03
C ASP A 141 2.03 -3.55 -11.02
N ILE A 142 2.46 -3.16 -12.23
CA ILE A 142 2.87 -4.10 -13.27
C ILE A 142 4.18 -4.80 -12.90
N LEU A 143 5.20 -4.05 -12.47
CA LEU A 143 6.50 -4.59 -12.07
C LEU A 143 6.37 -5.65 -10.98
N LEU A 144 5.64 -5.34 -9.91
CA LEU A 144 5.46 -6.26 -8.79
C LEU A 144 4.64 -7.50 -9.20
N SER A 145 3.64 -7.31 -10.08
CA SER A 145 2.91 -8.44 -10.66
C SER A 145 3.82 -9.36 -11.48
N MET A 146 4.78 -8.80 -12.24
CA MET A 146 5.76 -9.58 -12.99
C MET A 146 6.73 -10.33 -12.09
N LEU A 147 7.21 -9.69 -11.02
CA LEU A 147 8.21 -10.26 -10.11
C LEU A 147 7.61 -11.23 -9.10
N PHE A 148 6.48 -10.89 -8.49
CA PHE A 148 5.92 -11.56 -7.31
C PHE A 148 4.46 -11.99 -7.47
N GLY A 149 3.82 -11.72 -8.60
CA GLY A 149 2.44 -12.12 -8.85
C GLY A 149 2.27 -13.63 -8.99
N GLY A 150 1.01 -14.10 -8.97
CA GLY A 150 0.70 -15.53 -9.04
C GLY A 150 1.25 -16.26 -10.27
N SER A 151 1.47 -15.54 -11.38
CA SER A 151 2.06 -16.07 -12.63
C SER A 151 3.57 -15.84 -12.76
N SER A 152 4.22 -15.27 -11.74
CA SER A 152 5.65 -14.97 -11.76
C SER A 152 6.53 -16.22 -11.66
N LEU A 153 7.80 -16.10 -12.07
CA LEU A 153 8.80 -17.16 -11.87
C LEU A 153 9.03 -17.44 -10.39
N HIS A 154 8.97 -16.42 -9.54
CA HIS A 154 9.07 -16.56 -8.08
C HIS A 154 8.00 -17.52 -7.55
N ASN A 155 6.74 -17.18 -7.78
CA ASN A 155 5.63 -17.98 -7.26
C ASN A 155 5.69 -19.43 -7.76
N LYS A 156 5.92 -19.65 -9.06
CA LYS A 156 6.09 -20.97 -9.64
C LYS A 156 7.20 -21.77 -8.93
N LYS A 157 8.39 -21.18 -8.79
CA LYS A 157 9.55 -21.79 -8.15
C LYS A 157 9.29 -22.14 -6.69
N MET A 158 8.60 -21.25 -5.94
CA MET A 158 8.30 -21.47 -4.53
C MET A 158 7.31 -22.62 -4.32
N LEU A 159 6.27 -22.68 -5.15
CA LEU A 159 5.28 -23.78 -5.11
C LEU A 159 5.91 -25.13 -5.51
N GLU A 160 6.65 -25.19 -6.62
CA GLU A 160 7.33 -26.40 -7.08
C GLU A 160 8.31 -26.95 -6.03
N ASN A 161 8.97 -26.07 -5.29
CA ASN A 161 9.91 -26.43 -4.23
C ASN A 161 9.24 -26.62 -2.85
N LYS A 162 7.93 -26.50 -2.77
CA LYS A 162 7.16 -26.64 -1.52
C LYS A 162 7.66 -25.71 -0.39
N VAL A 163 8.06 -24.49 -0.75
CA VAL A 163 8.46 -23.47 0.22
C VAL A 163 7.23 -22.93 0.96
N TYR A 164 6.10 -22.88 0.27
CA TYR A 164 4.76 -22.66 0.80
C TYR A 164 3.74 -23.45 -0.04
N ASN A 165 2.51 -23.58 0.48
CA ASN A 165 1.44 -24.29 -0.23
C ASN A 165 0.52 -23.36 -1.00
N ASP A 166 0.43 -22.11 -0.60
CA ASP A 166 -0.50 -21.15 -1.19
C ASP A 166 0.22 -19.86 -1.50
N TYR A 167 -0.27 -19.16 -2.51
CA TYR A 167 0.26 -17.88 -2.91
C TYR A 167 -0.02 -16.84 -1.82
N GLY A 168 1.02 -16.15 -1.38
CA GLY A 168 0.92 -14.99 -0.52
C GLY A 168 0.51 -13.76 -1.33
N GLY A 169 1.23 -12.68 -1.15
CA GLY A 169 0.95 -11.46 -1.88
C GLY A 169 2.11 -10.48 -1.82
N TYR A 170 1.95 -9.46 -2.60
CA TYR A 170 2.74 -8.25 -2.50
C TYR A 170 1.80 -7.07 -2.33
N GLU A 171 2.29 -6.07 -1.68
CA GLU A 171 1.61 -4.79 -1.54
C GLU A 171 2.63 -3.65 -1.58
N TYR A 172 2.17 -2.46 -1.87
CA TYR A 172 2.95 -1.27 -1.62
C TYR A 172 2.05 -0.18 -1.05
N SER A 173 2.66 0.75 -0.34
CA SER A 173 2.00 1.97 0.10
C SER A 173 2.94 3.14 -0.12
N ASN A 174 2.40 4.21 -0.68
CA ASN A 174 3.10 5.43 -0.96
C ASN A 174 2.28 6.60 -0.43
N PHE A 175 2.85 7.31 0.52
CA PHE A 175 2.27 8.47 1.15
C PHE A 175 3.37 9.49 1.45
N HIS A 176 3.03 10.65 1.99
CA HIS A 176 3.99 11.71 2.30
C HIS A 176 5.24 11.18 3.01
N GLN A 177 6.41 11.38 2.42
CA GLN A 177 7.74 10.97 2.91
C GLN A 177 7.88 9.46 3.18
N MET A 178 7.01 8.64 2.64
CA MET A 178 7.18 7.19 2.70
C MET A 178 6.79 6.52 1.40
N PHE A 179 7.55 5.51 1.05
CA PHE A 179 7.18 4.51 0.05
C PHE A 179 7.80 3.18 0.45
N TYR A 180 6.99 2.15 0.56
CA TYR A 180 7.47 0.80 0.81
C TYR A 180 6.74 -0.21 -0.05
N ILE A 181 7.40 -1.32 -0.28
CA ILE A 181 6.87 -2.51 -0.92
C ILE A 181 7.04 -3.65 0.05
N SER A 182 6.08 -4.54 0.19
CA SER A 182 6.24 -5.79 0.95
C SER A 182 5.82 -6.99 0.12
N VAL A 183 6.56 -8.10 0.29
CA VAL A 183 6.25 -9.40 -0.26
C VAL A 183 6.06 -10.35 0.93
N SER A 184 4.83 -10.79 1.15
CA SER A 184 4.46 -11.52 2.35
C SER A 184 3.79 -12.84 2.02
N ASN A 185 4.05 -13.85 2.83
CA ASN A 185 3.33 -15.11 2.73
C ASN A 185 2.99 -15.64 4.12
N TYR A 186 1.84 -16.28 4.19
CA TYR A 186 1.36 -17.07 5.30
C TYR A 186 1.71 -18.54 5.00
N ASN A 187 2.10 -19.32 6.02
CA ASN A 187 2.36 -20.73 5.84
C ASN A 187 3.67 -21.06 5.08
N VAL A 188 4.72 -20.33 5.41
CA VAL A 188 6.07 -20.57 4.86
C VAL A 188 6.75 -21.69 5.61
N PHE A 189 7.14 -22.77 4.91
CA PHE A 189 7.82 -23.93 5.48
C PHE A 189 9.35 -23.77 5.51
N ASP A 190 9.92 -23.10 4.49
CA ASP A 190 11.35 -22.85 4.36
C ASP A 190 11.59 -21.34 4.29
N ILE A 191 11.74 -20.72 5.47
CA ILE A 191 11.91 -19.29 5.63
C ILE A 191 13.17 -18.80 4.92
N ASP A 192 14.28 -19.51 5.07
CA ASP A 192 15.57 -19.10 4.52
C ASP A 192 15.53 -19.08 2.99
N LYS A 193 14.92 -20.10 2.39
CA LYS A 193 14.78 -20.19 0.94
C LYS A 193 13.84 -19.13 0.40
N TYR A 194 12.74 -18.84 1.09
CA TYR A 194 11.80 -17.78 0.73
C TYR A 194 12.48 -16.41 0.73
N VAL A 195 13.13 -16.07 1.83
CA VAL A 195 13.84 -14.80 1.99
C VAL A 195 14.96 -14.65 0.98
N LYS A 196 15.74 -15.72 0.77
CA LYS A 196 16.84 -15.72 -0.19
C LYS A 196 16.35 -15.44 -1.60
N ASP A 197 15.30 -16.12 -2.06
CA ASP A 197 14.78 -15.93 -3.42
C ASP A 197 14.30 -14.50 -3.65
N ILE A 198 13.60 -13.91 -2.68
CA ILE A 198 13.13 -12.51 -2.78
C ILE A 198 14.32 -11.53 -2.80
N LYS A 199 15.36 -11.77 -1.99
CA LYS A 199 16.59 -10.96 -2.02
C LYS A 199 17.33 -11.11 -3.34
N ASP A 200 17.41 -12.31 -3.91
CA ASP A 200 18.03 -12.56 -5.22
C ASP A 200 17.29 -11.77 -6.32
N ILE A 201 15.94 -11.76 -6.28
CA ILE A 201 15.12 -10.97 -7.20
C ILE A 201 15.36 -9.47 -7.02
N ALA A 202 15.39 -8.98 -5.79
CA ALA A 202 15.61 -7.56 -5.52
C ALA A 202 17.01 -7.10 -5.92
N SER A 203 18.01 -7.98 -5.86
CA SER A 203 19.39 -7.67 -6.28
C SER A 203 19.57 -7.57 -7.79
N ASP A 204 18.76 -8.29 -8.57
CA ASP A 204 18.79 -8.30 -10.03
C ASP A 204 17.38 -8.56 -10.61
N PRO A 205 16.45 -7.60 -10.44
CA PRO A 205 15.04 -7.80 -10.81
C PRO A 205 14.86 -8.02 -12.32
N GLU A 206 15.70 -7.41 -13.16
CA GLU A 206 15.61 -7.53 -14.62
C GLU A 206 15.69 -8.99 -15.10
N LYS A 207 16.49 -9.80 -14.44
CA LYS A 207 16.61 -11.24 -14.73
C LYS A 207 15.30 -12.01 -14.57
N TYR A 208 14.35 -11.48 -13.80
CA TYR A 208 13.09 -12.13 -13.46
C TYR A 208 11.88 -11.54 -14.20
N LEU A 209 12.07 -10.48 -14.99
CA LEU A 209 10.99 -9.82 -15.73
C LEU A 209 10.44 -10.63 -16.91
N LEU A 210 11.09 -11.75 -17.27
CA LEU A 210 10.80 -12.56 -18.44
C LEU A 210 11.01 -11.77 -19.75
N ASP A 211 9.91 -11.35 -20.40
CA ASP A 211 9.97 -10.67 -21.69
C ASP A 211 8.86 -9.59 -21.82
N GLU A 212 8.93 -8.82 -22.89
CA GLU A 212 7.95 -7.78 -23.22
C GLU A 212 6.55 -8.35 -23.44
N LYS A 213 6.44 -9.60 -23.91
CA LYS A 213 5.14 -10.25 -24.07
C LYS A 213 4.47 -10.50 -22.73
N PHE A 214 5.24 -10.90 -21.71
CA PHE A 214 4.73 -11.08 -20.35
C PHE A 214 4.32 -9.73 -19.74
N PHE A 215 5.11 -8.68 -19.95
CA PHE A 215 4.73 -7.30 -19.59
C PHE A 215 3.38 -6.91 -20.19
N GLU A 216 3.16 -7.12 -21.49
CA GLU A 216 1.87 -6.80 -22.14
C GLU A 216 0.70 -7.59 -21.55
N ILE A 217 0.92 -8.82 -21.09
CA ILE A 217 -0.11 -9.61 -20.40
C ILE A 217 -0.44 -8.98 -19.05
N GLN A 218 0.56 -8.62 -18.23
CA GLN A 218 0.32 -7.99 -16.93
C GLN A 218 -0.35 -6.62 -17.07
N LYS A 219 0.09 -5.82 -18.05
CA LYS A 219 -0.53 -4.53 -18.37
C LYS A 219 -2.01 -4.66 -18.73
N LYS A 220 -2.36 -5.65 -19.57
CA LYS A 220 -3.77 -5.97 -19.88
C LYS A 220 -4.54 -6.44 -18.64
N GLY A 221 -3.90 -7.20 -17.75
CA GLY A 221 -4.47 -7.58 -16.47
C GLY A 221 -4.84 -6.35 -15.62
N LEU A 222 -3.94 -5.39 -15.50
CA LEU A 222 -4.18 -4.15 -14.77
C LEU A 222 -5.31 -3.32 -15.41
N MET A 223 -5.35 -3.21 -16.74
CA MET A 223 -6.46 -2.57 -17.46
C MET A 223 -7.80 -3.25 -17.18
N SER A 224 -7.82 -4.58 -17.15
CA SER A 224 -9.03 -5.35 -16.85
C SER A 224 -9.49 -5.13 -15.40
N SER A 225 -8.57 -5.10 -14.45
CA SER A 225 -8.86 -4.79 -13.05
C SER A 225 -9.48 -3.40 -12.90
N PHE A 226 -8.92 -2.39 -13.56
CA PHE A 226 -9.49 -1.05 -13.59
C PHE A 226 -10.93 -1.01 -14.13
N ILE A 227 -11.20 -1.73 -15.23
CA ILE A 227 -12.55 -1.79 -15.79
C ILE A 227 -13.51 -2.49 -14.81
N ASN A 228 -13.04 -3.50 -14.08
CA ASN A 228 -13.86 -4.23 -13.12
C ASN A 228 -14.26 -3.38 -11.88
N GLU A 229 -13.55 -2.29 -11.57
CA GLU A 229 -13.95 -1.36 -10.49
C GLU A 229 -15.37 -0.80 -10.70
N PHE A 230 -15.80 -0.62 -11.94
CA PHE A 230 -17.15 -0.15 -12.25
C PHE A 230 -18.27 -1.11 -11.81
N ASN A 231 -17.95 -2.35 -11.50
CA ASN A 231 -18.92 -3.35 -11.02
C ASN A 231 -19.22 -3.24 -9.53
N ASN A 232 -18.42 -2.48 -8.78
CA ASN A 232 -18.61 -2.29 -7.34
C ASN A 232 -18.62 -0.79 -6.98
N LEU A 233 -19.83 -0.25 -6.78
CA LEU A 233 -20.01 1.19 -6.53
C LEU A 233 -19.30 1.67 -5.25
N THR A 234 -19.17 0.82 -4.25
CA THR A 234 -18.45 1.16 -3.01
C THR A 234 -16.95 1.32 -3.27
N ASN A 235 -16.34 0.33 -3.92
CA ASN A 235 -14.92 0.39 -4.28
C ASN A 235 -14.65 1.56 -5.24
N LEU A 236 -15.51 1.73 -6.25
CA LEU A 236 -15.40 2.84 -7.19
C LEU A 236 -15.43 4.20 -6.49
N SER A 237 -16.34 4.41 -5.52
CA SER A 237 -16.41 5.67 -4.78
C SER A 237 -15.17 5.91 -3.91
N LEU A 238 -14.62 4.86 -3.32
CA LEU A 238 -13.40 4.91 -2.53
C LEU A 238 -12.19 5.25 -3.40
N GLU A 239 -12.02 4.56 -4.53
CA GLU A 239 -10.92 4.80 -5.48
C GLU A 239 -10.96 6.23 -6.03
N ILE A 240 -12.14 6.70 -6.46
CA ILE A 240 -12.31 8.09 -6.92
C ILE A 240 -11.92 9.08 -5.82
N SER A 241 -12.37 8.86 -4.58
CA SER A 241 -12.07 9.78 -3.47
C SER A 241 -10.57 9.80 -3.12
N THR A 242 -9.91 8.65 -3.16
CA THR A 242 -8.47 8.52 -2.91
C THR A 242 -7.66 9.25 -3.98
N LEU A 243 -7.97 9.03 -5.25
CA LEU A 243 -7.29 9.72 -6.36
C LEU A 243 -7.50 11.23 -6.33
N LEU A 244 -8.72 11.69 -6.03
CA LEU A 244 -9.00 13.12 -5.89
C LEU A 244 -8.26 13.76 -4.71
N ALA A 245 -8.07 13.03 -3.60
CA ALA A 245 -7.28 13.51 -2.46
C ALA A 245 -5.80 13.72 -2.84
N ASP A 246 -5.28 12.93 -3.78
CA ASP A 246 -3.94 13.06 -4.34
C ASP A 246 -3.87 13.98 -5.58
N ASN A 247 -4.94 14.73 -5.85
CA ASN A 247 -5.08 15.59 -7.05
C ASN A 247 -4.95 14.82 -8.38
N ASN A 248 -5.35 13.56 -8.38
CA ASN A 248 -5.43 12.69 -9.55
C ASN A 248 -6.88 12.52 -9.99
N ASN A 249 -7.08 12.22 -11.29
CA ASN A 249 -8.40 11.95 -11.84
C ASN A 249 -8.54 10.45 -12.13
N PHE A 250 -9.62 9.85 -11.64
CA PHE A 250 -9.93 8.44 -11.89
C PHE A 250 -10.05 8.13 -13.40
N PHE A 251 -10.67 9.01 -14.17
CA PHE A 251 -10.91 8.75 -15.60
C PHE A 251 -9.66 8.81 -16.48
N ASP A 252 -8.56 9.38 -15.97
CA ASP A 252 -7.28 9.40 -16.67
C ASP A 252 -6.50 8.09 -16.47
N GLN A 253 -6.86 7.26 -15.47
CA GLN A 253 -6.08 6.09 -15.07
C GLN A 253 -5.91 5.07 -16.21
N LEU A 254 -6.93 4.85 -17.02
CA LEU A 254 -6.84 3.91 -18.15
C LEU A 254 -5.82 4.37 -19.20
N GLU A 255 -5.81 5.66 -19.53
CA GLU A 255 -4.84 6.22 -20.48
C GLU A 255 -3.43 6.24 -19.90
N ILE A 256 -3.31 6.48 -18.59
CA ILE A 256 -2.02 6.36 -17.88
C ILE A 256 -1.49 4.94 -18.02
N ILE A 257 -2.31 3.91 -17.71
CA ILE A 257 -1.89 2.50 -17.84
C ILE A 257 -1.49 2.17 -19.28
N LYS A 258 -2.24 2.62 -20.28
CA LYS A 258 -1.91 2.41 -21.69
C LYS A 258 -0.57 3.04 -22.07
N SER A 259 -0.22 4.16 -21.49
CA SER A 259 1.02 4.91 -21.77
C SER A 259 2.29 4.26 -21.20
N ILE A 260 2.16 3.27 -20.29
CA ILE A 260 3.31 2.59 -19.68
C ILE A 260 3.99 1.72 -20.73
N THR A 261 5.31 1.83 -20.79
CA THR A 261 6.16 1.06 -21.69
C THR A 261 7.03 0.05 -20.93
N TYR A 262 7.57 -0.94 -21.63
CA TYR A 262 8.52 -1.87 -21.01
C TYR A 262 9.77 -1.16 -20.46
N ASN A 263 10.20 -0.08 -21.12
CA ASN A 263 11.30 0.75 -20.62
C ASN A 263 10.97 1.46 -19.28
N ASP A 264 9.73 1.80 -19.03
CA ASP A 264 9.30 2.32 -17.72
C ASP A 264 9.44 1.25 -16.63
N ILE A 265 9.14 -0.02 -16.96
CA ILE A 265 9.35 -1.16 -16.06
C ILE A 265 10.83 -1.33 -15.70
N ILE A 266 11.72 -1.26 -16.68
CA ILE A 266 13.18 -1.35 -16.46
C ILE A 266 13.66 -0.25 -15.51
N LYS A 267 13.21 0.99 -15.71
CA LYS A 267 13.57 2.11 -14.81
C LYS A 267 13.07 1.88 -13.37
N CYS A 268 11.84 1.44 -13.19
CA CYS A 268 11.32 1.12 -11.86
C CYS A 268 12.07 -0.07 -11.23
N ALA A 269 12.48 -1.06 -12.01
CA ALA A 269 13.30 -2.18 -11.55
C ALA A 269 14.69 -1.72 -11.05
N GLU A 270 15.33 -0.78 -11.76
CA GLU A 270 16.58 -0.16 -11.32
C GLU A 270 16.42 0.61 -10.00
N GLU A 271 15.32 1.33 -9.81
CA GLU A 271 15.02 2.00 -8.54
C GLU A 271 14.72 0.98 -7.43
N PHE A 272 13.95 -0.07 -7.72
CA PHE A 272 13.67 -1.15 -6.77
C PHE A 272 14.95 -1.81 -6.24
N LYS A 273 15.95 -1.99 -7.09
CA LYS A 273 17.28 -2.54 -6.74
C LYS A 273 18.01 -1.73 -5.65
N LYS A 274 17.71 -0.44 -5.51
CA LYS A 274 18.33 0.46 -4.53
C LYS A 274 17.65 0.42 -3.14
N ALA A 275 16.52 -0.27 -3.03
CA ALA A 275 15.72 -0.33 -1.81
C ALA A 275 16.48 -0.90 -0.63
N LYS A 276 16.18 -0.43 0.57
CA LYS A 276 16.66 -1.00 1.82
C LYS A 276 15.70 -2.06 2.30
N ILE A 277 16.23 -3.18 2.78
CA ILE A 277 15.44 -4.39 3.06
C ILE A 277 15.32 -4.61 4.55
N THR A 278 14.13 -4.98 4.99
CA THR A 278 13.87 -5.55 6.31
C THR A 278 13.11 -6.86 6.17
N ILE A 279 13.31 -7.76 7.11
CA ILE A 279 12.64 -9.07 7.17
C ILE A 279 11.92 -9.16 8.51
N SER A 280 10.64 -9.47 8.46
CA SER A 280 9.84 -9.74 9.65
C SER A 280 9.33 -11.19 9.59
N VAL A 281 9.50 -11.91 10.70
CA VAL A 281 9.12 -13.33 10.80
C VAL A 281 8.23 -13.53 12.04
N VAL A 282 7.10 -14.17 11.82
CA VAL A 282 6.24 -14.64 12.91
C VAL A 282 6.26 -16.17 12.86
N LYS A 283 6.92 -16.79 13.84
CA LYS A 283 7.06 -18.26 13.92
C LYS A 283 5.90 -18.89 14.66
N GLY A 284 5.39 -19.97 14.10
CA GLY A 284 4.44 -20.84 14.78
C GLY A 284 5.14 -21.78 15.77
N ASN A 285 4.63 -21.88 17.00
CA ASN A 285 5.18 -22.72 18.05
C ASN A 285 4.46 -24.07 18.22
N LYS A 286 3.33 -24.27 17.54
CA LYS A 286 2.63 -25.57 17.56
C LYS A 286 3.25 -26.49 16.52
N ASN A 287 3.79 -27.62 17.01
CA ASN A 287 4.04 -28.80 16.18
C ASN A 287 2.72 -29.55 16.08
N ASP A 288 2.13 -29.63 14.90
CA ASP A 288 1.03 -30.57 14.62
C ASP A 288 1.53 -31.99 14.50
#